data_c7db5ff6fe3535596ce06f8575a34821
#
_entry.id   c7db5ff6fe3535596ce06f8575a34821
#
_cell.length_a   1.000
_cell.length_b   1.000
_cell.length_c   1.000
_cell.angle_alpha   90.00
_cell.angle_beta   90.00
_cell.angle_gamma   90.00
#
_symmetry.space_group_name_H-M   'P 1'
#
loop_
_entity.id
_entity.type
_entity.pdbx_description
1 polymer ?
#
loop_
_entity_poly.entity_id
_entity_poly.type
_entity_poly.pdbx_seq_one_letter_code
_entity_poly.pdbx_strand_id
1 'polypeptide(L)'
;NLILGIHGMWGDYFLVLFTTSCFANLLGLNISSALDSVVTIYILIPFLIIPQILLSGVIVRFEKLNPVITTQKEVPIVGDIMASRWAFEALAVNQFRNNEFEKNFFELEAAMSQATIRKDYWISELRKSVDKTERLLTAGKSKDELDAGIRLVKNELTEYSESHPAKRFPSLQKLNGESITPDLIRETRTFLNTLHDQLIDEFNEVNERKEELVGVMTNTEEKNQAYQLLKKNYRNEELDEVVRNSRSTERVAVYNNHVIQRYEPVFILEPNKKILRSQFFSPVKNVFG
;
A
#
# COMPACT_ATOMS: atom_id res chain seq x y z
N ASN A 1 14.41 -23.36 -1.15
CA ASN A 1 14.10 -23.15 0.28
C ASN A 1 15.27 -23.57 1.19
N LEU A 2 15.83 -24.80 1.08
CA LEU A 2 16.97 -25.24 1.90
C LEU A 2 18.18 -24.30 1.81
N ILE A 3 18.54 -23.85 0.61
CA ILE A 3 19.70 -22.96 0.38
C ILE A 3 19.40 -21.54 0.86
N LEU A 4 18.16 -21.07 0.70
CA LEU A 4 17.75 -19.70 1.05
C LEU A 4 17.26 -19.56 2.50
N GLY A 5 17.24 -20.64 3.29
CA GLY A 5 16.78 -20.63 4.67
C GLY A 5 15.29 -20.30 4.85
N ILE A 6 14.47 -20.46 3.81
CA ILE A 6 13.03 -20.19 3.88
C ILE A 6 12.34 -21.39 4.53
N HIS A 7 11.78 -21.20 5.72
CA HIS A 7 11.13 -22.24 6.49
C HIS A 7 9.60 -22.23 6.28
N GLY A 8 8.98 -23.40 6.28
CA GLY A 8 7.52 -23.55 6.38
C GLY A 8 6.69 -23.30 5.12
N MET A 9 7.28 -22.82 3.99
CA MET A 9 6.53 -22.36 2.82
C MET A 9 6.80 -23.16 1.53
N TRP A 10 7.07 -24.45 1.67
CA TRP A 10 7.43 -25.31 0.54
C TRP A 10 6.32 -25.43 -0.50
N GLY A 11 5.09 -25.62 -0.04
CA GLY A 11 3.93 -25.79 -0.91
C GLY A 11 3.65 -24.55 -1.76
N ASP A 12 3.70 -23.38 -1.15
CA ASP A 12 3.43 -22.09 -1.81
C ASP A 12 4.49 -21.80 -2.87
N TYR A 13 5.76 -21.94 -2.51
CA TYR A 13 6.87 -21.79 -3.47
C TYR A 13 6.81 -22.80 -4.61
N PHE A 14 6.52 -24.07 -4.31
CA PHE A 14 6.38 -25.09 -5.33
C PHE A 14 5.24 -24.75 -6.29
N LEU A 15 4.07 -24.38 -5.77
CA LEU A 15 2.89 -24.08 -6.58
C LEU A 15 3.15 -22.88 -7.49
N VAL A 16 3.68 -21.77 -6.97
CA VAL A 16 3.95 -20.58 -7.77
C VAL A 16 5.02 -20.82 -8.82
N LEU A 17 6.14 -21.49 -8.45
CA LEU A 17 7.21 -21.80 -9.40
C LEU A 17 6.75 -22.80 -10.47
N PHE A 18 5.97 -23.82 -10.10
CA PHE A 18 5.43 -24.79 -11.03
C PHE A 18 4.47 -24.14 -12.03
N THR A 19 3.50 -23.35 -11.56
CA THR A 19 2.54 -22.66 -12.44
C THR A 19 3.22 -21.65 -13.36
N THR A 20 4.22 -20.92 -12.85
CA THR A 20 5.01 -19.98 -13.66
C THR A 20 5.83 -20.72 -14.72
N SER A 21 6.41 -21.89 -14.38
CA SER A 21 7.11 -22.75 -15.35
C SER A 21 6.18 -23.31 -16.41
N CYS A 22 4.98 -23.75 -16.04
CA CYS A 22 3.95 -24.19 -17.00
C CYS A 22 3.58 -23.06 -17.96
N PHE A 23 3.36 -21.85 -17.44
CA PHE A 23 3.07 -20.67 -18.26
C PHE A 23 4.20 -20.37 -19.24
N ALA A 24 5.45 -20.39 -18.79
CA ALA A 24 6.62 -20.14 -19.63
C ALA A 24 6.76 -21.20 -20.75
N ASN A 25 6.54 -22.49 -20.42
CA ASN A 25 6.56 -23.56 -21.39
C ASN A 25 5.45 -23.43 -22.44
N LEU A 26 4.21 -23.12 -22.02
CA LEU A 26 3.09 -22.90 -22.93
C LEU A 26 3.35 -21.70 -23.85
N LEU A 27 3.91 -20.63 -23.32
CA LEU A 27 4.30 -19.46 -24.12
C LEU A 27 5.37 -19.83 -25.15
N GLY A 28 6.40 -20.57 -24.75
CA GLY A 28 7.46 -21.06 -25.63
C GLY A 28 6.94 -21.95 -26.75
N LEU A 29 6.03 -22.87 -26.43
CA LEU A 29 5.38 -23.76 -27.43
C LEU A 29 4.54 -22.97 -28.42
N ASN A 30 3.75 -21.98 -27.95
CA ASN A 30 2.97 -21.12 -28.82
C ASN A 30 3.85 -20.32 -29.79
N ILE A 31 4.96 -19.76 -29.31
CA ILE A 31 5.91 -19.01 -30.14
C ILE A 31 6.55 -19.95 -31.17
N SER A 32 6.99 -21.11 -30.75
CA SER A 32 7.63 -22.10 -31.61
C SER A 32 6.69 -22.64 -32.70
N SER A 33 5.40 -22.77 -32.38
CA SER A 33 4.40 -23.25 -33.36
C SER A 33 3.91 -22.16 -34.31
N ALA A 34 4.02 -20.90 -33.92
CA ALA A 34 3.55 -19.76 -34.71
C ALA A 34 4.61 -19.21 -35.68
N LEU A 35 5.86 -19.58 -35.52
CA LEU A 35 7.00 -19.01 -36.29
C LEU A 35 7.81 -20.12 -36.96
N ASP A 36 7.97 -20.01 -38.26
CA ASP A 36 8.73 -20.99 -39.08
C ASP A 36 10.25 -20.76 -39.04
N SER A 37 10.69 -19.56 -38.59
CA SER A 37 12.11 -19.18 -38.59
C SER A 37 12.72 -19.22 -37.19
N VAL A 38 13.72 -20.07 -37.02
CA VAL A 38 14.51 -20.16 -35.78
C VAL A 38 15.15 -18.80 -35.41
N VAL A 39 15.64 -18.05 -36.39
CA VAL A 39 16.24 -16.71 -36.16
C VAL A 39 15.22 -15.75 -35.57
N THR A 40 13.98 -15.74 -36.09
CA THR A 40 12.90 -14.92 -35.56
C THR A 40 12.56 -15.26 -34.12
N ILE A 41 12.56 -16.55 -33.77
CA ILE A 41 12.31 -17.01 -32.38
C ILE A 41 13.40 -16.46 -31.46
N TYR A 42 14.68 -16.58 -31.82
CA TYR A 42 15.79 -16.06 -30.99
C TYR A 42 15.73 -14.55 -30.78
N ILE A 43 15.25 -13.79 -31.76
CA ILE A 43 15.05 -12.33 -31.61
C ILE A 43 13.84 -12.03 -30.70
N LEU A 44 12.76 -12.80 -30.81
CA LEU A 44 11.53 -12.56 -30.07
C LEU A 44 11.66 -12.87 -28.57
N ILE A 45 12.47 -13.89 -28.21
CA ILE A 45 12.65 -14.29 -26.80
C ILE A 45 13.11 -13.12 -25.90
N PRO A 46 14.18 -12.37 -26.22
CA PRO A 46 14.56 -11.20 -25.43
C PRO A 46 13.47 -10.12 -25.33
N PHE A 47 12.72 -9.88 -26.42
CA PHE A 47 11.61 -8.94 -26.42
C PHE A 47 10.48 -9.31 -25.47
N LEU A 48 10.31 -10.58 -25.16
CA LEU A 48 9.34 -11.08 -24.17
C LEU A 48 9.90 -11.10 -22.76
N ILE A 49 11.17 -11.49 -22.59
CA ILE A 49 11.79 -11.65 -21.27
C ILE A 49 12.14 -10.28 -20.65
N ILE A 50 12.72 -9.35 -21.43
CA ILE A 50 13.15 -8.05 -20.92
C ILE A 50 11.99 -7.27 -20.29
N PRO A 51 10.82 -7.11 -20.95
CA PRO A 51 9.66 -6.47 -20.32
C PRO A 51 9.18 -7.18 -19.06
N GLN A 52 9.17 -8.52 -19.04
CA GLN A 52 8.77 -9.28 -17.84
C GLN A 52 9.69 -9.01 -16.65
N ILE A 53 10.99 -8.88 -16.87
CA ILE A 53 11.96 -8.56 -15.82
C ILE A 53 11.81 -7.10 -15.37
N LEU A 54 11.74 -6.15 -16.31
CA LEU A 54 11.65 -4.71 -15.98
C LEU A 54 10.30 -4.34 -15.33
N LEU A 55 9.22 -4.93 -15.82
CA LEU A 55 7.86 -4.63 -15.36
C LEU A 55 7.35 -5.61 -14.30
N SER A 56 8.22 -6.44 -13.75
CA SER A 56 7.91 -7.31 -12.60
C SER A 56 7.73 -6.52 -11.28
N GLY A 57 8.21 -5.27 -11.23
CA GLY A 57 8.26 -4.46 -10.02
C GLY A 57 9.44 -4.78 -9.09
N VAL A 58 10.25 -5.80 -9.43
CA VAL A 58 11.44 -6.20 -8.65
C VAL A 58 12.60 -5.23 -8.87
N ILE A 59 12.94 -4.99 -10.14
CA ILE A 59 14.11 -4.16 -10.51
C ILE A 59 13.75 -2.69 -10.54
N VAL A 60 12.63 -2.34 -11.19
CA VAL A 60 12.17 -0.96 -11.31
C VAL A 60 10.84 -0.83 -10.58
N ARG A 61 10.82 0.03 -9.55
CA ARG A 61 9.57 0.37 -8.84
C ARG A 61 8.64 1.11 -9.80
N PHE A 62 7.38 0.75 -9.84
CA PHE A 62 6.38 1.36 -10.71
C PHE A 62 6.24 2.87 -10.51
N GLU A 63 6.44 3.36 -9.29
CA GLU A 63 6.40 4.79 -8.92
C GLU A 63 7.49 5.62 -9.64
N LYS A 64 8.59 4.98 -10.05
CA LYS A 64 9.72 5.63 -10.73
C LYS A 64 9.65 5.54 -12.26
N LEU A 65 8.66 4.84 -12.78
CA LEU A 65 8.42 4.80 -14.22
C LEU A 65 7.87 6.13 -14.72
N ASN A 66 7.97 6.36 -16.03
CA ASN A 66 7.47 7.59 -16.66
C ASN A 66 5.99 7.81 -16.32
N PRO A 67 5.59 9.01 -15.83
CA PRO A 67 4.21 9.34 -15.49
C PRO A 67 3.19 9.16 -16.60
N VAL A 68 3.63 9.10 -17.86
CA VAL A 68 2.77 8.81 -19.02
C VAL A 68 2.31 7.34 -19.03
N ILE A 69 3.12 6.43 -18.47
CA ILE A 69 2.86 4.98 -18.48
C ILE A 69 2.21 4.54 -17.17
N THR A 70 2.49 5.23 -16.08
CA THR A 70 2.02 4.86 -14.75
C THR A 70 1.22 5.98 -14.11
N THR A 71 0.10 5.61 -13.49
CA THR A 71 -0.51 6.47 -12.48
C THR A 71 0.26 6.28 -11.16
N GLN A 72 0.41 7.32 -10.36
CA GLN A 72 1.09 7.21 -9.07
C GLN A 72 0.33 6.36 -8.04
N LYS A 73 -0.85 5.90 -8.38
CA LYS A 73 -1.82 5.23 -7.51
C LYS A 73 -1.89 3.72 -7.74
N GLU A 74 -1.57 3.26 -8.96
CA GLU A 74 -1.87 1.88 -9.38
C GLU A 74 -0.72 1.28 -10.17
N VAL A 75 -0.65 -0.04 -10.19
CA VAL A 75 0.25 -0.77 -11.09
C VAL A 75 -0.19 -0.51 -12.54
N PRO A 76 0.73 -0.19 -13.46
CA PRO A 76 0.38 0.03 -14.85
C PRO A 76 -0.21 -1.23 -15.49
N ILE A 77 -1.13 -1.06 -16.45
CA ILE A 77 -1.77 -2.18 -17.18
C ILE A 77 -0.73 -3.17 -17.72
N VAL A 78 0.38 -2.65 -18.23
CA VAL A 78 1.45 -3.49 -18.77
C VAL A 78 2.06 -4.39 -17.69
N GLY A 79 2.20 -3.90 -16.45
CA GLY A 79 2.64 -4.70 -15.31
C GLY A 79 1.63 -5.79 -14.93
N ASP A 80 0.33 -5.52 -15.05
CA ASP A 80 -0.74 -6.49 -14.73
C ASP A 80 -0.79 -7.68 -15.71
N ILE A 81 -0.27 -7.52 -16.93
CA ILE A 81 -0.17 -8.61 -17.91
C ILE A 81 1.04 -9.53 -17.63
N MET A 82 2.01 -9.07 -16.84
CA MET A 82 3.25 -9.80 -16.59
C MET A 82 3.07 -10.89 -15.52
N ALA A 83 3.22 -12.16 -15.91
CA ALA A 83 3.11 -13.29 -15.00
C ALA A 83 4.17 -13.26 -13.89
N SER A 84 5.39 -12.80 -14.19
CA SER A 84 6.48 -12.66 -13.23
C SER A 84 6.16 -11.69 -12.09
N ARG A 85 5.42 -10.62 -12.38
CA ARG A 85 4.95 -9.68 -11.35
C ARG A 85 4.02 -10.37 -10.35
N TRP A 86 3.02 -11.09 -10.83
CA TRP A 86 2.07 -11.78 -9.96
C TRP A 86 2.73 -12.86 -9.12
N ALA A 87 3.64 -13.64 -9.73
CA ALA A 87 4.40 -14.66 -9.02
C ALA A 87 5.25 -14.05 -7.89
N PHE A 88 5.96 -12.97 -8.18
CA PHE A 88 6.79 -12.28 -7.18
C PHE A 88 5.95 -11.65 -6.07
N GLU A 89 4.91 -10.91 -6.41
CA GLU A 89 4.02 -10.29 -5.43
C GLU A 89 3.37 -11.34 -4.52
N ALA A 90 2.84 -12.42 -5.09
CA ALA A 90 2.23 -13.50 -4.35
C ALA A 90 3.19 -14.12 -3.33
N LEU A 91 4.40 -14.47 -3.76
CA LEU A 91 5.41 -15.05 -2.86
C LEU A 91 5.87 -14.05 -1.80
N ALA A 92 6.12 -12.79 -2.18
CA ALA A 92 6.61 -11.77 -1.27
C ALA A 92 5.58 -11.46 -0.16
N VAL A 93 4.31 -11.24 -0.55
CA VAL A 93 3.25 -10.94 0.43
C VAL A 93 2.95 -12.16 1.30
N ASN A 94 2.89 -13.37 0.71
CA ASN A 94 2.63 -14.57 1.48
C ASN A 94 3.76 -14.86 2.49
N GLN A 95 5.00 -14.74 2.06
CA GLN A 95 6.16 -14.92 2.95
C GLN A 95 6.20 -13.86 4.05
N PHE A 96 5.82 -12.62 3.76
CA PHE A 96 5.76 -11.56 4.74
C PHE A 96 4.61 -11.79 5.74
N ARG A 97 3.38 -12.01 5.27
CA ARG A 97 2.17 -12.10 6.09
C ARG A 97 2.05 -13.40 6.87
N ASN A 98 2.30 -14.54 6.20
CA ASN A 98 1.89 -15.86 6.69
C ASN A 98 3.05 -16.69 7.28
N ASN A 99 4.27 -16.12 7.42
CA ASN A 99 5.33 -16.81 8.13
C ASN A 99 4.99 -16.96 9.63
N GLU A 100 5.62 -17.94 10.29
CA GLU A 100 5.31 -18.32 11.67
C GLU A 100 5.54 -17.21 12.71
N PHE A 101 6.36 -16.21 12.38
CA PHE A 101 6.58 -15.04 13.24
C PHE A 101 5.56 -13.94 12.96
N GLU A 102 5.48 -13.44 11.72
CA GLU A 102 4.69 -12.25 11.37
C GLU A 102 3.17 -12.49 11.45
N LYS A 103 2.70 -13.71 11.21
CA LYS A 103 1.26 -14.04 11.33
C LYS A 103 0.66 -13.69 12.69
N ASN A 104 1.49 -13.64 13.76
CA ASN A 104 1.04 -13.26 15.10
C ASN A 104 0.90 -11.75 15.27
N PHE A 105 1.61 -10.97 14.46
CA PHE A 105 1.71 -9.52 14.59
C PHE A 105 1.04 -8.75 13.45
N PHE A 106 0.82 -9.41 12.31
CA PHE A 106 0.40 -8.77 11.07
C PHE A 106 -0.82 -7.85 11.22
N GLU A 107 -1.89 -8.31 11.87
CA GLU A 107 -3.12 -7.52 12.06
C GLU A 107 -2.88 -6.31 12.98
N LEU A 108 -2.08 -6.46 14.04
CA LEU A 108 -1.71 -5.36 14.92
C LEU A 108 -0.80 -4.36 14.21
N GLU A 109 0.18 -4.84 13.46
CA GLU A 109 1.07 -3.98 12.67
C GLU A 109 0.33 -3.25 11.56
N ALA A 110 -0.63 -3.89 10.91
CA ALA A 110 -1.49 -3.25 9.93
C ALA A 110 -2.32 -2.13 10.55
N ALA A 111 -2.95 -2.37 11.71
CA ALA A 111 -3.71 -1.35 12.43
C ALA A 111 -2.82 -0.19 12.88
N MET A 112 -1.63 -0.46 13.44
CA MET A 112 -0.65 0.57 13.82
C MET A 112 -0.19 1.39 12.61
N SER A 113 0.11 0.73 11.49
CA SER A 113 0.52 1.39 10.26
C SER A 113 -0.57 2.33 9.75
N GLN A 114 -1.82 1.86 9.69
CA GLN A 114 -2.96 2.67 9.26
C GLN A 114 -3.19 3.87 10.19
N ALA A 115 -3.14 3.67 11.51
CA ALA A 115 -3.25 4.77 12.48
C ALA A 115 -2.11 5.78 12.31
N THR A 116 -0.86 5.32 12.14
CA THR A 116 0.32 6.17 11.91
C THR A 116 0.18 7.00 10.63
N ILE A 117 -0.18 6.36 9.51
CA ILE A 117 -0.35 7.07 8.24
C ILE A 117 -1.45 8.13 8.35
N ARG A 118 -2.56 7.79 9.01
CA ARG A 118 -3.68 8.74 9.17
C ARG A 118 -3.32 9.89 10.09
N LYS A 119 -2.76 9.63 11.28
CA LYS A 119 -2.43 10.69 12.25
C LYS A 119 -1.29 11.61 11.80
N ASP A 120 -0.21 11.06 11.22
CA ASP A 120 1.00 11.83 10.95
C ASP A 120 1.00 12.47 9.54
N TYR A 121 0.53 11.74 8.53
CA TYR A 121 0.67 12.17 7.14
C TYR A 121 -0.66 12.64 6.53
N TRP A 122 -1.71 11.85 6.66
CA TRP A 122 -3.01 12.18 6.07
C TRP A 122 -3.60 13.47 6.66
N ILE A 123 -3.68 13.58 7.99
CA ILE A 123 -4.14 14.81 8.67
C ILE A 123 -3.26 16.01 8.27
N SER A 124 -1.94 15.81 8.13
CA SER A 124 -1.02 16.88 7.71
C SER A 124 -1.37 17.41 6.32
N GLU A 125 -1.66 16.53 5.35
CA GLU A 125 -2.06 16.95 4.00
C GLU A 125 -3.42 17.66 4.00
N LEU A 126 -4.38 17.21 4.81
CA LEU A 126 -5.66 17.90 4.96
C LEU A 126 -5.48 19.30 5.56
N ARG A 127 -4.67 19.45 6.62
CA ARG A 127 -4.35 20.75 7.22
C ARG A 127 -3.69 21.70 6.21
N LYS A 128 -2.72 21.22 5.41
CA LYS A 128 -2.12 22.03 4.34
C LYS A 128 -3.15 22.52 3.32
N SER A 129 -4.11 21.68 2.96
CA SER A 129 -5.20 22.05 2.05
C SER A 129 -6.14 23.09 2.66
N VAL A 130 -6.50 22.96 3.95
CA VAL A 130 -7.28 23.96 4.68
C VAL A 130 -6.53 25.30 4.74
N ASP A 131 -5.26 25.31 5.11
CA ASP A 131 -4.44 26.50 5.20
C ASP A 131 -4.26 27.19 3.83
N LYS A 132 -4.12 26.39 2.76
CA LYS A 132 -4.11 26.91 1.39
C LYS A 132 -5.44 27.60 1.05
N THR A 133 -6.56 26.98 1.39
CA THR A 133 -7.90 27.53 1.12
C THR A 133 -8.14 28.83 1.92
N GLU A 134 -7.69 28.89 3.18
CA GLU A 134 -7.76 30.13 4.00
C GLU A 134 -6.98 31.28 3.38
N ARG A 135 -5.77 31.01 2.86
CA ARG A 135 -4.98 32.04 2.15
C ARG A 135 -5.68 32.51 0.87
N LEU A 136 -6.29 31.60 0.11
CA LEU A 136 -7.06 31.97 -1.08
C LEU A 136 -8.29 32.82 -0.73
N LEU A 137 -9.00 32.47 0.35
CA LEU A 137 -10.15 33.24 0.85
C LEU A 137 -9.74 34.65 1.28
N THR A 138 -8.67 34.78 2.06
CA THR A 138 -8.11 36.06 2.52
C THR A 138 -7.62 36.92 1.36
N ALA A 139 -7.11 36.30 0.30
CA ALA A 139 -6.69 36.98 -0.92
C ALA A 139 -7.87 37.36 -1.86
N GLY A 140 -9.11 37.08 -1.48
CA GLY A 140 -10.30 37.40 -2.28
C GLY A 140 -10.38 36.66 -3.61
N LYS A 141 -9.85 35.40 -3.66
CA LYS A 141 -9.83 34.60 -4.86
C LYS A 141 -11.22 34.08 -5.28
N SER A 142 -11.35 33.66 -6.53
CA SER A 142 -12.60 33.18 -7.10
C SER A 142 -13.13 31.92 -6.39
N LYS A 143 -14.45 31.68 -6.51
CA LYS A 143 -15.11 30.51 -5.95
C LYS A 143 -14.51 29.19 -6.49
N ASP A 144 -14.10 29.18 -7.76
CA ASP A 144 -13.47 28.02 -8.39
C ASP A 144 -12.09 27.71 -7.79
N GLU A 145 -11.30 28.76 -7.47
CA GLU A 145 -10.01 28.60 -6.81
C GLU A 145 -10.17 28.09 -5.37
N LEU A 146 -11.19 28.59 -4.64
CA LEU A 146 -11.54 28.10 -3.31
C LEU A 146 -12.00 26.64 -3.34
N ASP A 147 -12.85 26.28 -4.31
CA ASP A 147 -13.30 24.90 -4.49
C ASP A 147 -12.12 23.96 -4.79
N ALA A 148 -11.23 24.37 -5.68
CA ALA A 148 -10.01 23.62 -5.98
C ALA A 148 -9.09 23.47 -4.74
N GLY A 149 -9.04 24.48 -3.87
CA GLY A 149 -8.27 24.46 -2.63
C GLY A 149 -8.81 23.47 -1.60
N ILE A 150 -10.14 23.39 -1.41
CA ILE A 150 -10.77 22.57 -0.37
C ILE A 150 -11.14 21.15 -0.85
N ARG A 151 -11.08 20.89 -2.15
CA ARG A 151 -11.55 19.63 -2.76
C ARG A 151 -10.89 18.39 -2.19
N LEU A 152 -9.60 18.47 -1.88
CA LEU A 152 -8.87 17.37 -1.22
C LEU A 152 -9.54 17.01 0.11
N VAL A 153 -9.80 18.01 0.97
CA VAL A 153 -10.42 17.79 2.29
C VAL A 153 -11.81 17.18 2.16
N LYS A 154 -12.61 17.72 1.22
CA LYS A 154 -13.95 17.19 0.94
C LYS A 154 -13.92 15.72 0.52
N ASN A 155 -13.07 15.38 -0.44
CA ASN A 155 -12.99 14.01 -0.96
C ASN A 155 -12.54 13.03 0.13
N GLU A 156 -11.48 13.36 0.85
CA GLU A 156 -10.90 12.52 1.89
C GLU A 156 -11.87 12.34 3.08
N LEU A 157 -12.50 13.41 3.57
CA LEU A 157 -13.49 13.30 4.64
C LEU A 157 -14.76 12.58 4.19
N THR A 158 -15.13 12.63 2.91
CA THR A 158 -16.23 11.84 2.37
C THR A 158 -15.91 10.36 2.43
N GLU A 159 -14.76 9.97 1.90
CA GLU A 159 -14.30 8.57 1.89
C GLU A 159 -14.11 8.03 3.33
N TYR A 160 -13.53 8.85 4.21
CA TYR A 160 -13.35 8.48 5.62
C TYR A 160 -14.69 8.27 6.33
N SER A 161 -15.68 9.12 6.07
CA SER A 161 -17.01 9.00 6.69
C SER A 161 -17.84 7.81 6.19
N GLU A 162 -17.54 7.29 4.99
CA GLU A 162 -18.15 6.05 4.49
C GLU A 162 -17.70 4.83 5.30
N SER A 163 -16.41 4.80 5.67
CA SER A 163 -15.83 3.72 6.50
C SER A 163 -16.09 3.93 7.99
N HIS A 164 -16.23 5.18 8.43
CA HIS A 164 -16.39 5.58 9.85
C HIS A 164 -17.59 6.52 10.04
N PRO A 165 -18.85 6.06 9.90
CA PRO A 165 -20.02 6.92 9.94
C PRO A 165 -20.16 7.74 11.24
N ALA A 166 -19.71 7.18 12.37
CA ALA A 166 -19.74 7.85 13.68
C ALA A 166 -18.77 9.05 13.78
N LYS A 167 -17.74 9.11 12.92
CA LYS A 167 -16.73 10.16 12.88
C LYS A 167 -16.92 11.11 11.69
N ARG A 168 -18.16 11.26 11.22
CA ARG A 168 -18.49 12.13 10.07
C ARG A 168 -18.37 13.60 10.44
N PHE A 169 -17.74 14.38 9.54
CA PHE A 169 -17.73 15.86 9.69
C PHE A 169 -19.14 16.42 9.44
N PRO A 170 -19.75 17.15 10.40
CA PRO A 170 -21.13 17.62 10.29
C PRO A 170 -21.36 18.54 9.09
N SER A 171 -20.41 19.46 8.83
CA SER A 171 -20.48 20.45 7.77
C SER A 171 -19.86 20.00 6.43
N LEU A 172 -19.69 18.67 6.20
CA LEU A 172 -19.06 18.12 5.01
C LEU A 172 -19.66 18.63 3.69
N GLN A 173 -20.98 18.76 3.61
CA GLN A 173 -21.70 19.24 2.41
C GLN A 173 -21.40 20.72 2.09
N LYS A 174 -20.99 21.50 3.08
CA LYS A 174 -20.64 22.91 2.93
C LYS A 174 -19.21 23.12 2.42
N LEU A 175 -18.38 22.06 2.33
CA LEU A 175 -17.02 22.14 1.80
C LEU A 175 -17.04 22.27 0.26
N ASN A 176 -17.36 23.47 -0.22
CA ASN A 176 -17.35 23.84 -1.63
C ASN A 176 -17.05 25.34 -1.76
N GLY A 177 -16.58 25.78 -2.93
CA GLY A 177 -16.14 27.16 -3.16
C GLY A 177 -17.17 28.24 -2.90
N GLU A 178 -18.48 27.90 -2.95
CA GLU A 178 -19.56 28.86 -2.71
C GLU A 178 -19.85 29.11 -1.22
N SER A 179 -19.63 28.09 -0.40
CA SER A 179 -20.00 28.09 1.02
C SER A 179 -18.81 28.29 1.96
N ILE A 180 -17.58 28.41 1.43
CA ILE A 180 -16.38 28.63 2.23
C ILE A 180 -16.43 29.97 2.93
N THR A 181 -16.37 29.93 4.27
CA THR A 181 -16.31 31.08 5.16
C THR A 181 -15.19 30.92 6.17
N PRO A 182 -14.69 32.00 6.81
CA PRO A 182 -13.68 31.87 7.88
C PRO A 182 -14.15 30.95 9.03
N ASP A 183 -15.46 30.98 9.35
CA ASP A 183 -16.04 30.14 10.39
C ASP A 183 -16.00 28.64 10.00
N LEU A 184 -16.35 28.31 8.74
CA LEU A 184 -16.27 26.94 8.25
C LEU A 184 -14.82 26.41 8.22
N ILE A 185 -13.86 27.26 7.87
CA ILE A 185 -12.43 26.91 7.92
C ILE A 185 -12.02 26.61 9.36
N ARG A 186 -12.43 27.42 10.32
CA ARG A 186 -12.16 27.22 11.75
C ARG A 186 -12.82 25.93 12.26
N GLU A 187 -14.08 25.68 11.91
CA GLU A 187 -14.81 24.44 12.23
C GLU A 187 -14.08 23.21 11.67
N THR A 188 -13.67 23.28 10.40
CA THR A 188 -12.92 22.19 9.76
C THR A 188 -11.59 21.91 10.47
N ARG A 189 -10.85 22.95 10.84
CA ARG A 189 -9.58 22.81 11.57
C ARG A 189 -9.79 22.22 12.96
N THR A 190 -10.84 22.64 13.68
CA THR A 190 -11.19 22.06 14.99
C THR A 190 -11.55 20.58 14.85
N PHE A 191 -12.35 20.23 13.85
CA PHE A 191 -12.67 18.84 13.56
C PHE A 191 -11.42 18.00 13.26
N LEU A 192 -10.51 18.49 12.41
CA LEU A 192 -9.26 17.78 12.10
C LEU A 192 -8.35 17.61 13.34
N ASN A 193 -8.37 18.54 14.28
CA ASN A 193 -7.64 18.40 15.54
C ASN A 193 -8.26 17.30 16.41
N THR A 194 -9.57 17.33 16.60
CA THR A 194 -10.28 16.27 17.36
C THR A 194 -10.08 14.89 16.72
N LEU A 195 -10.15 14.83 15.38
CA LEU A 195 -9.90 13.57 14.66
C LEU A 195 -8.46 13.08 14.82
N HIS A 196 -7.49 13.99 14.81
CA HIS A 196 -6.09 13.67 15.09
C HIS A 196 -5.88 13.06 16.47
N ASP A 197 -6.50 13.65 17.51
CA ASP A 197 -6.41 13.15 18.88
C ASP A 197 -7.01 11.74 18.99
N GLN A 198 -8.17 11.50 18.35
CA GLN A 198 -8.77 10.16 18.27
C GLN A 198 -7.88 9.13 17.55
N LEU A 199 -7.16 9.54 16.50
CA LEU A 199 -6.22 8.66 15.79
C LEU A 199 -4.97 8.34 16.63
N ILE A 200 -4.56 9.26 17.51
CA ILE A 200 -3.50 9.01 18.51
C ILE A 200 -3.98 7.95 19.51
N ASP A 201 -5.20 8.09 20.01
CA ASP A 201 -5.76 7.13 20.95
C ASP A 201 -5.88 5.73 20.33
N GLU A 202 -6.34 5.63 19.07
CA GLU A 202 -6.38 4.37 18.32
C GLU A 202 -4.98 3.74 18.17
N PHE A 203 -3.98 4.55 17.86
CA PHE A 203 -2.60 4.07 17.76
C PHE A 203 -2.10 3.52 19.10
N ASN A 204 -2.34 4.27 20.19
CA ASN A 204 -1.90 3.87 21.53
C ASN A 204 -2.56 2.56 21.96
N GLU A 205 -3.87 2.41 21.74
CA GLU A 205 -4.62 1.18 22.07
C GLU A 205 -4.03 -0.05 21.34
N VAL A 206 -3.74 0.09 20.04
CA VAL A 206 -3.17 -1.03 19.28
C VAL A 206 -1.73 -1.31 19.69
N ASN A 207 -0.95 -0.27 20.01
CA ASN A 207 0.42 -0.42 20.50
C ASN A 207 0.45 -1.16 21.84
N GLU A 208 -0.43 -0.81 22.78
CA GLU A 208 -0.56 -1.51 24.07
C GLU A 208 -0.87 -3.00 23.86
N ARG A 209 -1.83 -3.32 22.99
CA ARG A 209 -2.14 -4.73 22.65
C ARG A 209 -0.93 -5.48 22.07
N LYS A 210 -0.13 -4.80 21.23
CA LYS A 210 1.09 -5.41 20.70
C LYS A 210 2.13 -5.65 21.79
N GLU A 211 2.32 -4.70 22.70
CA GLU A 211 3.24 -4.83 23.82
C GLU A 211 2.79 -5.94 24.79
N GLU A 212 1.50 -6.06 25.07
CA GLU A 212 0.93 -7.15 25.86
C GLU A 212 1.22 -8.52 25.22
N LEU A 213 1.00 -8.65 23.90
CA LEU A 213 1.28 -9.88 23.16
C LEU A 213 2.76 -10.26 23.26
N VAL A 214 3.66 -9.28 23.03
CA VAL A 214 5.11 -9.49 23.17
C VAL A 214 5.44 -9.86 24.63
N GLY A 215 4.85 -9.19 25.61
CA GLY A 215 5.03 -9.49 27.01
C GLY A 215 4.65 -10.92 27.36
N VAL A 216 3.53 -11.43 26.86
CA VAL A 216 3.12 -12.84 27.05
C VAL A 216 4.10 -13.80 26.39
N MET A 217 4.65 -13.44 25.23
CA MET A 217 5.62 -14.27 24.48
C MET A 217 7.03 -14.23 25.06
N THR A 218 7.34 -13.30 25.96
CA THR A 218 8.68 -13.09 26.53
C THR A 218 8.75 -13.10 28.05
N ASN A 219 7.65 -13.44 28.75
CA ASN A 219 7.53 -13.33 30.20
C ASN A 219 8.40 -14.32 31.00
N THR A 220 8.96 -15.33 30.36
CA THR A 220 9.93 -16.27 30.95
C THR A 220 11.14 -16.38 30.04
N GLU A 221 12.29 -16.80 30.62
CA GLU A 221 13.53 -16.96 29.85
C GLU A 221 13.35 -17.98 28.70
N GLU A 222 12.66 -19.08 28.95
CA GLU A 222 12.39 -20.10 27.90
C GLU A 222 11.54 -19.52 26.76
N LYS A 223 10.48 -18.77 27.07
CA LYS A 223 9.63 -18.12 26.07
C LYS A 223 10.37 -17.04 25.31
N ASN A 224 11.21 -16.25 25.99
CA ASN A 224 12.02 -15.25 25.33
C ASN A 224 12.99 -15.87 24.34
N GLN A 225 13.65 -16.97 24.72
CA GLN A 225 14.52 -17.72 23.81
C GLN A 225 13.73 -18.28 22.61
N ALA A 226 12.54 -18.83 22.84
CA ALA A 226 11.67 -19.31 21.77
C ALA A 226 11.24 -18.16 20.83
N TYR A 227 10.88 -17.01 21.38
CA TYR A 227 10.54 -15.80 20.62
C TYR A 227 11.71 -15.33 19.74
N GLN A 228 12.93 -15.27 20.30
CA GLN A 228 14.12 -14.87 19.54
C GLN A 228 14.46 -15.87 18.42
N LEU A 229 14.31 -17.16 18.68
CA LEU A 229 14.49 -18.21 17.66
C LEU A 229 13.44 -18.11 16.56
N LEU A 230 12.17 -17.89 16.92
CA LEU A 230 11.09 -17.70 15.96
C LEU A 230 11.36 -16.49 15.07
N LYS A 231 11.72 -15.34 15.67
CA LYS A 231 12.09 -14.13 14.95
C LYS A 231 13.27 -14.36 14.01
N LYS A 232 14.35 -14.97 14.50
CA LYS A 232 15.57 -15.26 13.73
C LYS A 232 15.31 -16.19 12.54
N ASN A 233 14.45 -17.19 12.71
CA ASN A 233 14.23 -18.22 11.70
C ASN A 233 13.21 -17.79 10.62
N TYR A 234 12.26 -16.93 10.94
CA TYR A 234 11.13 -16.65 10.05
C TYR A 234 11.06 -15.20 9.57
N ARG A 235 11.62 -14.24 10.32
CA ARG A 235 11.64 -12.84 9.87
C ARG A 235 12.73 -12.64 8.83
N ASN A 236 12.33 -12.09 7.68
CA ASN A 236 13.24 -11.69 6.61
C ASN A 236 13.27 -10.17 6.51
N GLU A 237 14.32 -9.55 7.07
CA GLU A 237 14.45 -8.07 7.14
C GLU A 237 14.55 -7.41 5.76
N GLU A 238 15.24 -8.04 4.79
CA GLU A 238 15.33 -7.52 3.43
C GLU A 238 13.97 -7.54 2.72
N LEU A 239 13.19 -8.61 2.91
CA LEU A 239 11.85 -8.70 2.37
C LEU A 239 10.93 -7.67 3.05
N ASP A 240 11.03 -7.51 4.37
CA ASP A 240 10.29 -6.52 5.15
C ASP A 240 10.52 -5.10 4.58
N GLU A 241 11.75 -4.70 4.33
CA GLU A 241 12.08 -3.41 3.71
C GLU A 241 11.45 -3.21 2.32
N VAL A 242 11.46 -4.26 1.50
CA VAL A 242 10.92 -4.21 0.13
C VAL A 242 9.41 -4.08 0.16
N VAL A 243 8.73 -4.94 0.93
CA VAL A 243 7.26 -5.04 0.97
C VAL A 243 6.64 -3.83 1.68
N ARG A 244 7.29 -3.32 2.71
CA ARG A 244 6.88 -2.07 3.40
C ARG A 244 7.28 -0.81 2.64
N ASN A 245 8.05 -0.92 1.58
CA ASN A 245 8.58 0.26 0.87
C ASN A 245 9.28 1.26 1.82
N SER A 246 10.01 0.75 2.81
CA SER A 246 10.58 1.54 3.92
C SER A 246 11.61 2.56 3.47
N ARG A 247 12.29 2.33 2.34
CA ARG A 247 13.27 3.24 1.73
C ARG A 247 12.64 4.42 0.97
N SER A 248 11.30 4.49 0.86
CA SER A 248 10.64 5.64 0.23
C SER A 248 10.76 6.87 1.12
N THR A 249 11.20 7.99 0.54
CA THR A 249 11.23 9.29 1.22
C THR A 249 9.84 9.90 1.34
N GLU A 250 8.96 9.60 0.39
CA GLU A 250 7.59 10.07 0.38
C GLU A 250 6.68 9.00 1.01
N ARG A 251 6.07 9.32 2.14
CA ARG A 251 5.15 8.42 2.84
C ARG A 251 3.76 8.43 2.25
N VAL A 252 3.33 9.60 1.78
CA VAL A 252 2.08 9.82 1.08
C VAL A 252 2.30 10.74 -0.12
N ALA A 253 1.44 10.66 -1.13
CA ALA A 253 1.41 11.57 -2.26
C ALA A 253 -0.01 12.10 -2.47
N VAL A 254 -0.14 13.33 -2.94
CA VAL A 254 -1.44 13.89 -3.35
C VAL A 254 -1.58 13.76 -4.85
N TYR A 255 -2.62 13.04 -5.29
CA TYR A 255 -2.92 12.84 -6.70
C TYR A 255 -4.44 12.90 -6.93
N ASN A 256 -4.87 13.68 -7.91
CA ASN A 256 -6.29 13.89 -8.25
C ASN A 256 -7.17 14.27 -7.04
N ASN A 257 -6.65 15.12 -6.13
CA ASN A 257 -7.30 15.52 -4.87
C ASN A 257 -7.65 14.32 -3.96
N HIS A 258 -6.76 13.34 -3.92
CA HIS A 258 -6.76 12.25 -2.94
C HIS A 258 -5.35 12.07 -2.36
N VAL A 259 -5.29 11.67 -1.10
CA VAL A 259 -4.05 11.29 -0.42
C VAL A 259 -3.79 9.80 -0.65
N ILE A 260 -2.65 9.47 -1.24
CA ILE A 260 -2.27 8.10 -1.57
C ILE A 260 -1.15 7.67 -0.66
N GLN A 261 -1.37 6.60 0.07
CA GLN A 261 -0.35 5.96 0.88
C GLN A 261 0.69 5.28 -0.01
N ARG A 262 1.98 5.58 0.21
CA ARG A 262 3.11 4.94 -0.46
C ARG A 262 3.96 4.09 0.48
N TYR A 263 3.91 4.40 1.75
CA TYR A 263 4.60 3.67 2.80
C TYR A 263 3.74 2.53 3.30
N GLU A 264 4.33 1.37 3.50
CA GLU A 264 3.68 0.17 4.01
C GLU A 264 2.41 -0.26 3.23
N PRO A 265 2.48 -0.38 1.89
CA PRO A 265 1.31 -0.74 1.08
C PRO A 265 0.75 -2.13 1.42
N VAL A 266 1.57 -3.02 1.97
CA VAL A 266 1.17 -4.36 2.41
C VAL A 266 0.14 -4.34 3.55
N PHE A 267 0.03 -3.24 4.29
CA PHE A 267 -0.92 -3.07 5.37
C PHE A 267 -2.22 -2.36 4.98
N ILE A 268 -2.44 -2.11 3.69
CA ILE A 268 -3.70 -1.58 3.19
C ILE A 268 -4.70 -2.74 3.06
N LEU A 269 -5.47 -2.98 4.12
CA LEU A 269 -6.42 -4.10 4.21
C LEU A 269 -7.77 -3.78 3.52
N GLU A 270 -8.15 -2.52 3.46
CA GLU A 270 -9.40 -2.10 2.82
C GLU A 270 -9.23 -1.96 1.31
N PRO A 271 -9.99 -2.72 0.49
CA PRO A 271 -9.99 -2.50 -0.93
C PRO A 271 -10.62 -1.14 -1.22
N ASN A 272 -9.88 -0.25 -1.86
CA ASN A 272 -10.48 0.97 -2.37
C ASN A 272 -11.50 0.59 -3.44
N LYS A 273 -12.79 0.65 -3.10
CA LYS A 273 -13.92 0.22 -3.94
C LYS A 273 -13.99 0.91 -5.31
N LYS A 274 -13.31 2.06 -5.45
CA LYS A 274 -13.27 2.85 -6.69
C LYS A 274 -12.11 2.51 -7.61
N ILE A 275 -11.17 1.66 -7.16
CA ILE A 275 -9.97 1.33 -7.93
C ILE A 275 -10.00 -0.14 -8.28
N LEU A 276 -10.13 -0.44 -9.58
CA LEU A 276 -10.07 -1.80 -10.12
C LEU A 276 -8.68 -2.46 -9.96
N ARG A 277 -7.65 -1.65 -9.68
CA ARG A 277 -6.25 -2.07 -9.55
C ARG A 277 -5.74 -1.74 -8.17
N SER A 278 -4.99 -2.67 -7.61
CA SER A 278 -4.33 -2.47 -6.33
C SER A 278 -2.95 -1.84 -6.50
N GLN A 279 -2.45 -1.28 -5.41
CA GLN A 279 -1.03 -0.98 -5.28
C GLN A 279 -0.21 -2.27 -5.30
N PHE A 280 1.08 -2.15 -5.65
CA PHE A 280 2.02 -3.26 -5.56
C PHE A 280 2.15 -3.71 -4.10
N PHE A 281 2.29 -5.01 -3.87
CA PHE A 281 2.25 -5.66 -2.56
C PHE A 281 0.93 -5.55 -1.78
N SER A 282 -0.18 -5.39 -2.46
CA SER A 282 -1.48 -5.39 -1.78
C SER A 282 -1.90 -6.80 -1.33
N PRO A 283 -2.25 -7.00 -0.05
CA PRO A 283 -2.70 -8.30 0.43
C PRO A 283 -4.10 -8.66 -0.07
N VAL A 284 -4.87 -7.68 -0.53
CA VAL A 284 -6.30 -7.84 -0.88
C VAL A 284 -6.51 -8.55 -2.22
N LYS A 285 -5.55 -8.44 -3.13
CA LYS A 285 -5.62 -9.06 -4.48
C LYS A 285 -4.58 -10.14 -4.68
N ASN A 286 -3.96 -10.59 -3.62
CA ASN A 286 -2.99 -11.67 -3.69
C ASN A 286 -3.70 -13.03 -3.78
N VAL A 287 -3.09 -13.98 -4.48
CA VAL A 287 -3.61 -15.36 -4.63
C VAL A 287 -3.79 -16.06 -3.28
N PHE A 288 -3.04 -15.66 -2.26
CA PHE A 288 -3.04 -16.24 -0.92
C PHE A 288 -3.72 -15.34 0.13
N GLY A 289 -4.21 -14.15 -0.25
CA GLY A 289 -4.83 -13.18 0.66
C GLY A 289 -6.33 -13.09 0.54
#